data_f55d6e21722dc2effc788771b04b5c61
#
_entry.id   f55d6e21722dc2effc788771b04b5c61
#
_cell.length_a   1.000
_cell.length_b   1.000
_cell.length_c   1.000
_cell.angle_alpha   90.00
_cell.angle_beta   90.00
_cell.angle_gamma   90.00
#
_symmetry.space_group_name_H-M   'P 1'
#
loop_
_entity.id
_entity.type
_entity.pdbx_description
1 polymer ?
#
loop_
_entity_poly.entity_id
_entity_poly.type
_entity_poly.pdbx_seq_one_letter_code
_entity_poly.pdbx_strand_id
1 'polypeptide(L)'
;HLCDRRQRQMCIRDRYTVIIYVMKQIFIFLVILFSLTPTVYSQNAPLKLGAERMDVVTRLLKDKRVGLVVNQTSILEKRQIHLLDALVAEGIDVKKVFAPEHGFRGTGDAGEEIKDSRDLKTGIPIISIYGKNKKPSTEQLGDLDVIVFDIQDVGARFYTYISTMHYVMEACAENNKEFIVLDRPNPNDFVDGPIRQKGFESFVGVDPLPILHGLTVGELAWMINKEGWLKSTPDTCRLKIVKMENWKHGDPYWLPVKPSPNLPNDQSIRLYPSLCFFEATNVSVGRGTYYPFQVLGFPDPKYGNFTFTPTSLPGFDTNPLQKDKVCYGIDLREYPFEGGLTLRFFLDFYNKAGKDQAFFFSRPNWFDLLAGTKQLRYQIVRGLSEKEIRESWKPELDQYKAMRKKYLLYPDYPTQNKK
;
A
#
# COMPACT_ATOMS: atom_id res chain seq x y z
N HIS A 1 -66.54 -63.64 -13.49
CA HIS A 1 -65.36 -63.16 -14.28
C HIS A 1 -65.12 -61.61 -14.28
N LEU A 2 -66.08 -60.81 -13.83
CA LEU A 2 -65.91 -59.36 -13.75
C LEU A 2 -65.39 -58.85 -12.39
N CYS A 3 -65.56 -59.60 -11.33
CA CYS A 3 -65.13 -59.26 -9.96
C CYS A 3 -63.60 -59.42 -9.80
N ASP A 4 -62.98 -60.32 -10.46
CA ASP A 4 -61.53 -60.65 -10.33
C ASP A 4 -60.66 -59.62 -11.05
N ARG A 5 -61.13 -59.02 -12.13
CA ARG A 5 -60.36 -57.90 -12.80
C ARG A 5 -60.34 -56.64 -12.03
N ARG A 6 -61.40 -56.26 -11.31
CA ARG A 6 -61.41 -55.04 -10.49
C ARG A 6 -60.53 -55.16 -9.27
N GLN A 7 -60.51 -56.38 -8.62
CA GLN A 7 -59.64 -56.62 -7.48
C GLN A 7 -58.16 -56.59 -7.86
N ARG A 8 -57.77 -57.14 -9.03
CA ARG A 8 -56.38 -57.08 -9.50
C ARG A 8 -55.95 -55.66 -9.88
N GLN A 9 -56.83 -54.86 -10.45
CA GLN A 9 -56.52 -53.40 -10.76
C GLN A 9 -56.39 -52.57 -9.49
N MET A 10 -57.18 -52.86 -8.43
CA MET A 10 -57.02 -52.19 -7.13
C MET A 10 -55.68 -52.53 -6.48
N CYS A 11 -55.31 -53.80 -6.43
CA CYS A 11 -54.04 -54.24 -5.86
C CYS A 11 -52.79 -53.64 -6.61
N ILE A 12 -52.88 -53.48 -7.92
CA ILE A 12 -51.81 -52.87 -8.71
C ILE A 12 -51.71 -51.39 -8.42
N ARG A 13 -52.83 -50.67 -8.32
CA ARG A 13 -52.87 -49.24 -8.02
C ARG A 13 -52.34 -48.94 -6.61
N ASP A 14 -52.64 -49.75 -5.62
CA ASP A 14 -52.17 -49.59 -4.27
C ASP A 14 -50.67 -49.86 -4.13
N ARG A 15 -50.13 -50.82 -4.89
CA ARG A 15 -48.66 -51.02 -4.96
C ARG A 15 -47.93 -49.83 -5.59
N TYR A 16 -48.45 -49.25 -6.65
CA TYR A 16 -47.84 -48.05 -7.25
C TYR A 16 -47.91 -46.85 -6.32
N THR A 17 -48.97 -46.69 -5.57
CA THR A 17 -49.12 -45.57 -4.61
C THR A 17 -48.13 -45.73 -3.46
N VAL A 18 -47.90 -46.93 -2.96
CA VAL A 18 -46.87 -47.19 -1.91
C VAL A 18 -45.47 -46.95 -2.45
N ILE A 19 -45.14 -47.38 -3.67
CA ILE A 19 -43.82 -47.19 -4.29
C ILE A 19 -43.55 -45.67 -4.49
N ILE A 20 -44.52 -44.92 -4.98
CA ILE A 20 -44.38 -43.48 -5.16
C ILE A 20 -44.20 -42.75 -3.82
N TYR A 21 -44.89 -43.20 -2.79
CA TYR A 21 -44.74 -42.62 -1.45
C TYR A 21 -43.35 -42.91 -0.87
N VAL A 22 -42.84 -44.12 -0.98
CA VAL A 22 -41.49 -44.50 -0.54
C VAL A 22 -40.43 -43.75 -1.33
N MET A 23 -40.56 -43.62 -2.63
CA MET A 23 -39.64 -42.84 -3.45
C MET A 23 -39.64 -41.33 -3.06
N LYS A 24 -40.80 -40.74 -2.74
CA LYS A 24 -40.86 -39.37 -2.21
C LYS A 24 -40.16 -39.24 -0.87
N GLN A 25 -40.32 -40.17 0.04
CA GLN A 25 -39.63 -40.16 1.34
C GLN A 25 -38.12 -40.31 1.18
N ILE A 26 -37.66 -41.19 0.30
CA ILE A 26 -36.24 -41.37 -0.02
C ILE A 26 -35.67 -40.09 -0.65
N PHE A 27 -36.41 -39.45 -1.58
CA PHE A 27 -35.98 -38.19 -2.20
C PHE A 27 -35.89 -37.04 -1.19
N ILE A 28 -36.88 -36.92 -0.29
CA ILE A 28 -36.85 -35.95 0.81
C ILE A 28 -35.66 -36.19 1.75
N PHE A 29 -35.39 -37.45 2.08
CA PHE A 29 -34.27 -37.85 2.93
C PHE A 29 -32.92 -37.52 2.28
N LEU A 30 -32.78 -37.79 0.97
CA LEU A 30 -31.59 -37.43 0.20
C LEU A 30 -31.39 -35.90 0.10
N VAL A 31 -32.46 -35.13 -0.08
CA VAL A 31 -32.39 -33.66 -0.09
C VAL A 31 -31.97 -33.13 1.28
N ILE A 32 -32.48 -33.69 2.36
CA ILE A 32 -32.07 -33.31 3.73
C ILE A 32 -30.62 -33.72 4.01
N LEU A 33 -30.18 -34.87 3.56
CA LEU A 33 -28.77 -35.31 3.69
C LEU A 33 -27.82 -34.41 2.92
N PHE A 34 -28.22 -33.93 1.74
CA PHE A 34 -27.43 -32.99 0.92
C PHE A 34 -27.40 -31.57 1.49
N SER A 35 -28.44 -31.16 2.22
CA SER A 35 -28.48 -29.85 2.91
C SER A 35 -27.72 -29.86 4.25
N LEU A 36 -27.37 -31.05 4.77
CA LEU A 36 -26.60 -31.23 6.01
C LEU A 36 -25.08 -31.42 5.77
N THR A 37 -24.61 -31.38 4.51
CA THR A 37 -23.16 -31.32 4.29
C THR A 37 -22.67 -29.98 4.86
N PRO A 38 -21.90 -29.97 5.94
CA PRO A 38 -21.29 -28.73 6.39
C PRO A 38 -20.43 -28.24 5.24
N THR A 39 -20.75 -27.09 4.70
CA THR A 39 -19.79 -26.31 3.92
C THR A 39 -18.63 -26.07 4.87
N VAL A 40 -17.60 -26.88 4.77
CA VAL A 40 -16.31 -26.62 5.40
C VAL A 40 -15.81 -25.37 4.72
N TYR A 41 -16.23 -24.19 5.22
CA TYR A 41 -15.48 -22.97 4.98
C TYR A 41 -14.09 -23.26 5.55
N SER A 42 -13.16 -23.55 4.68
CA SER A 42 -11.75 -23.47 5.03
C SER A 42 -11.54 -22.05 5.53
N GLN A 43 -11.61 -21.83 6.82
CA GLN A 43 -11.16 -20.60 7.43
C GLN A 43 -9.67 -20.56 7.14
N ASN A 44 -9.29 -19.81 6.10
CA ASN A 44 -7.89 -19.50 5.91
C ASN A 44 -7.37 -18.96 7.24
N ALA A 45 -6.27 -19.52 7.70
CA ALA A 45 -5.65 -19.04 8.93
C ALA A 45 -5.44 -17.52 8.81
N PRO A 46 -5.67 -16.74 9.87
CA PRO A 46 -5.59 -15.29 9.82
C PRO A 46 -4.19 -14.84 9.41
N LEU A 47 -4.12 -13.73 8.68
CA LEU A 47 -2.87 -13.06 8.36
C LEU A 47 -2.04 -12.87 9.63
N LYS A 48 -0.74 -13.13 9.52
CA LYS A 48 0.24 -12.85 10.57
C LYS A 48 1.39 -12.04 9.95
N LEU A 49 1.55 -10.81 10.39
CA LEU A 49 2.60 -9.90 9.90
C LEU A 49 3.99 -10.42 10.26
N GLY A 50 5.01 -9.97 9.52
CA GLY A 50 6.40 -10.27 9.86
C GLY A 50 6.74 -9.88 11.30
N ALA A 51 6.28 -8.71 11.75
CA ALA A 51 6.45 -8.23 13.14
C ALA A 51 5.75 -9.11 14.19
N GLU A 52 4.67 -9.80 13.84
CA GLU A 52 3.95 -10.68 14.78
C GLU A 52 4.62 -12.05 14.98
N ARG A 53 5.62 -12.37 14.18
CA ARG A 53 6.43 -13.59 14.33
C ARG A 53 7.54 -13.37 15.37
N MET A 54 7.14 -12.99 16.58
CA MET A 54 8.06 -12.60 17.67
C MET A 54 9.07 -13.70 18.02
N ASP A 55 8.70 -14.96 17.91
CA ASP A 55 9.62 -16.10 18.10
C ASP A 55 10.78 -16.11 17.09
N VAL A 56 10.52 -15.67 15.86
CA VAL A 56 11.56 -15.52 14.82
C VAL A 56 12.34 -14.23 15.05
N VAL A 57 11.62 -13.13 15.28
CA VAL A 57 12.22 -11.79 15.46
C VAL A 57 13.17 -11.78 16.64
N THR A 58 12.75 -12.23 17.82
CA THR A 58 13.61 -12.26 19.03
C THR A 58 14.84 -13.16 18.86
N ARG A 59 14.69 -14.31 18.19
CA ARG A 59 15.82 -15.20 17.86
C ARG A 59 16.85 -14.53 16.95
N LEU A 60 16.40 -13.75 15.96
CA LEU A 60 17.28 -13.02 15.03
C LEU A 60 18.00 -11.86 15.70
N LEU A 61 17.39 -11.27 16.74
CA LEU A 61 17.90 -10.08 17.44
C LEU A 61 18.64 -10.39 18.76
N LYS A 62 18.59 -11.64 19.23
CA LYS A 62 19.26 -12.05 20.47
C LYS A 62 20.74 -11.69 20.44
N ASP A 63 21.21 -11.12 21.54
CA ASP A 63 22.60 -10.71 21.78
C ASP A 63 23.15 -9.67 20.76
N LYS A 64 22.26 -8.92 20.07
CA LYS A 64 22.61 -7.87 19.13
C LYS A 64 22.16 -6.49 19.62
N ARG A 65 22.97 -5.48 19.29
CA ARG A 65 22.62 -4.06 19.45
C ARG A 65 21.77 -3.63 18.26
N VAL A 66 20.51 -3.28 18.52
CA VAL A 66 19.49 -3.10 17.50
C VAL A 66 19.19 -1.63 17.26
N GLY A 67 19.16 -1.21 15.99
CA GLY A 67 18.52 0.02 15.53
C GLY A 67 17.19 -0.30 14.88
N LEU A 68 16.16 0.51 15.13
CA LEU A 68 14.84 0.34 14.53
C LEU A 68 14.53 1.47 13.54
N VAL A 69 14.06 1.14 12.36
CA VAL A 69 13.44 2.09 11.42
C VAL A 69 11.94 1.85 11.48
N VAL A 70 11.25 2.68 12.26
CA VAL A 70 9.85 2.47 12.65
C VAL A 70 9.10 3.79 12.77
N ASN A 71 7.77 3.73 12.66
CA ASN A 71 6.87 4.85 12.91
C ASN A 71 5.58 4.36 13.61
N GLN A 72 4.53 5.17 13.66
CA GLN A 72 3.25 4.84 14.29
C GLN A 72 2.57 3.58 13.73
N THR A 73 2.92 3.16 12.51
CA THR A 73 2.33 1.97 11.89
C THR A 73 2.99 0.66 12.34
N SER A 74 4.11 0.75 13.05
CA SER A 74 4.92 -0.40 13.50
C SER A 74 4.28 -1.07 14.71
N ILE A 75 3.05 -1.53 14.56
CA ILE A 75 2.26 -2.19 15.61
C ILE A 75 2.13 -3.69 15.37
N LEU A 76 2.08 -4.45 16.45
CA LEU A 76 1.63 -5.83 16.49
C LEU A 76 0.09 -5.77 16.62
N GLU A 77 -0.63 -6.02 15.52
CA GLU A 77 -2.07 -5.79 15.42
C GLU A 77 -2.87 -6.56 16.47
N LYS A 78 -2.52 -7.83 16.69
CA LYS A 78 -3.22 -8.67 17.68
C LYS A 78 -3.03 -8.20 19.13
N ARG A 79 -1.90 -7.59 19.43
CA ARG A 79 -1.58 -7.09 20.77
C ARG A 79 -1.84 -5.61 20.95
N GLN A 80 -2.07 -4.87 19.85
CA GLN A 80 -2.25 -3.42 19.80
C GLN A 80 -1.09 -2.67 20.50
N ILE A 81 0.14 -3.18 20.39
CA ILE A 81 1.34 -2.58 20.97
C ILE A 81 2.37 -2.28 19.88
N HIS A 82 3.12 -1.22 20.07
CA HIS A 82 4.20 -0.83 19.17
C HIS A 82 5.36 -1.82 19.22
N LEU A 83 6.02 -2.10 18.09
CA LEU A 83 7.14 -3.03 17.98
C LEU A 83 8.27 -2.70 18.97
N LEU A 84 8.63 -1.41 19.12
CA LEU A 84 9.62 -0.97 20.09
C LEU A 84 9.29 -1.47 21.50
N ASP A 85 8.05 -1.24 21.94
CA ASP A 85 7.61 -1.66 23.29
C ASP A 85 7.66 -3.18 23.45
N ALA A 86 7.26 -3.92 22.40
CA ALA A 86 7.31 -5.37 22.41
C ALA A 86 8.74 -5.91 22.52
N LEU A 87 9.68 -5.34 21.75
CA LEU A 87 11.08 -5.78 21.77
C LEU A 87 11.77 -5.46 23.10
N VAL A 88 11.50 -4.28 23.67
CA VAL A 88 12.03 -3.91 25.00
C VAL A 88 11.49 -4.84 26.08
N ALA A 89 10.21 -5.20 26.03
CA ALA A 89 9.61 -6.16 26.97
C ALA A 89 10.20 -7.58 26.85
N GLU A 90 10.63 -7.98 25.65
CA GLU A 90 11.34 -9.25 25.40
C GLU A 90 12.85 -9.19 25.75
N GLY A 91 13.33 -8.06 26.28
CA GLY A 91 14.74 -7.88 26.69
C GLY A 91 15.71 -7.68 25.51
N ILE A 92 15.25 -7.29 24.35
CA ILE A 92 16.11 -6.97 23.20
C ILE A 92 16.80 -5.62 23.42
N ASP A 93 18.10 -5.58 23.15
CA ASP A 93 18.96 -4.40 23.32
C ASP A 93 18.75 -3.37 22.19
N VAL A 94 17.64 -2.63 22.26
CA VAL A 94 17.32 -1.56 21.30
C VAL A 94 18.07 -0.28 21.69
N LYS A 95 19.03 0.14 20.87
CA LYS A 95 19.89 1.31 21.13
C LYS A 95 19.28 2.61 20.68
N LYS A 96 18.59 2.62 19.51
CA LYS A 96 18.01 3.82 18.94
C LYS A 96 16.91 3.52 17.91
N VAL A 97 16.08 4.53 17.66
CA VAL A 97 15.07 4.55 16.61
C VAL A 97 15.49 5.55 15.54
N PHE A 98 15.38 5.15 14.28
CA PHE A 98 15.48 6.03 13.11
C PHE A 98 14.06 6.37 12.63
N ALA A 99 13.68 7.63 12.74
CA ALA A 99 12.35 8.12 12.42
C ALA A 99 12.30 8.65 10.98
N PRO A 100 11.40 8.13 10.12
CA PRO A 100 11.19 8.61 8.75
C PRO A 100 10.37 9.90 8.72
N GLU A 101 9.91 10.30 7.55
CA GLU A 101 8.90 11.36 7.36
C GLU A 101 7.72 11.16 8.32
N HIS A 102 7.15 12.23 8.83
CA HIS A 102 6.12 12.28 9.88
C HIS A 102 6.58 11.84 11.28
N GLY A 103 7.82 11.42 11.45
CA GLY A 103 8.42 11.10 12.76
C GLY A 103 7.96 9.77 13.35
N PHE A 104 8.51 9.45 14.53
CA PHE A 104 8.28 8.17 15.19
C PHE A 104 6.81 7.93 15.61
N ARG A 105 6.09 8.97 16.04
CA ARG A 105 4.67 8.88 16.45
C ARG A 105 3.70 9.34 15.35
N GLY A 106 4.19 9.70 14.16
CA GLY A 106 3.36 10.04 13.01
C GLY A 106 2.57 11.34 13.15
N THR A 107 3.07 12.30 13.92
CA THR A 107 2.38 13.58 14.22
C THR A 107 2.90 14.76 13.40
N GLY A 108 4.04 14.60 12.69
CA GLY A 108 4.61 15.66 11.87
C GLY A 108 3.83 15.87 10.57
N ASP A 109 3.67 17.13 10.18
CA ASP A 109 3.06 17.52 8.91
C ASP A 109 3.90 17.02 7.71
N ALA A 110 3.30 16.94 6.52
CA ALA A 110 4.04 16.55 5.32
C ALA A 110 5.15 17.55 5.01
N GLY A 111 6.39 17.07 4.88
CA GLY A 111 7.57 17.90 4.65
C GLY A 111 8.11 18.62 5.88
N GLU A 112 7.54 18.41 7.06
CA GLU A 112 8.03 18.98 8.31
C GLU A 112 9.39 18.39 8.71
N GLU A 113 10.33 19.23 9.18
CA GLU A 113 11.62 18.79 9.66
C GLU A 113 11.48 18.14 11.04
N ILE A 114 11.71 16.83 11.10
CA ILE A 114 11.68 16.04 12.34
C ILE A 114 13.01 16.17 13.04
N LYS A 115 12.99 16.63 14.31
CA LYS A 115 14.19 16.79 15.14
C LYS A 115 14.49 15.52 15.92
N ASP A 116 15.79 15.34 16.23
CA ASP A 116 16.23 14.30 17.15
C ASP A 116 15.62 14.50 18.54
N SER A 117 15.22 13.40 19.16
CA SER A 117 14.54 13.42 20.44
C SER A 117 14.77 12.10 21.22
N ARG A 118 14.00 11.88 22.28
CA ARG A 118 13.94 10.62 23.01
C ARG A 118 12.49 10.17 23.14
N ASP A 119 12.27 8.87 23.02
CA ASP A 119 10.96 8.32 23.32
C ASP A 119 10.65 8.45 24.81
N LEU A 120 9.53 9.09 25.14
CA LEU A 120 9.15 9.40 26.52
C LEU A 120 8.90 8.14 27.37
N LYS A 121 8.53 7.03 26.74
CA LYS A 121 8.19 5.79 27.43
C LYS A 121 9.43 4.94 27.75
N THR A 122 10.35 4.82 26.80
CA THR A 122 11.51 3.93 26.91
C THR A 122 12.83 4.68 27.16
N GLY A 123 12.86 6.00 26.95
CA GLY A 123 14.08 6.82 27.01
C GLY A 123 15.03 6.61 25.82
N ILE A 124 14.68 5.74 24.87
CA ILE A 124 15.50 5.40 23.72
C ILE A 124 15.65 6.61 22.78
N PRO A 125 16.86 6.91 22.29
CA PRO A 125 17.10 8.00 21.35
C PRO A 125 16.35 7.80 20.04
N ILE A 126 15.74 8.86 19.54
CA ILE A 126 15.08 8.95 18.21
C ILE A 126 15.91 9.87 17.34
N ILE A 127 16.39 9.35 16.22
CA ILE A 127 17.21 10.06 15.23
C ILE A 127 16.36 10.27 13.98
N SER A 128 16.26 11.50 13.51
CA SER A 128 15.55 11.81 12.25
C SER A 128 16.37 11.39 11.05
N ILE A 129 15.75 10.64 10.14
CA ILE A 129 16.28 10.31 8.82
C ILE A 129 15.38 10.88 7.71
N TYR A 130 14.90 12.11 7.94
CA TYR A 130 14.10 12.90 7.00
C TYR A 130 14.62 14.34 6.90
N GLY A 131 14.30 15.01 5.82
CA GLY A 131 14.76 16.39 5.56
C GLY A 131 16.17 16.41 4.96
N LYS A 132 17.13 17.00 5.65
CA LYS A 132 18.51 17.15 5.16
C LYS A 132 19.27 15.81 5.14
N ASN A 133 19.10 14.99 6.15
CA ASN A 133 19.79 13.71 6.32
C ASN A 133 18.79 12.56 6.10
N LYS A 134 18.77 12.01 4.90
CA LYS A 134 17.86 10.91 4.52
C LYS A 134 18.48 9.52 4.71
N LYS A 135 19.77 9.46 5.02
CA LYS A 135 20.55 8.23 5.21
C LYS A 135 21.26 8.28 6.55
N PRO A 136 21.19 7.24 7.40
CA PRO A 136 21.97 7.17 8.62
C PRO A 136 23.46 7.30 8.37
N SER A 137 24.18 8.07 9.20
CA SER A 137 25.63 8.21 9.10
C SER A 137 26.37 7.01 9.69
N THR A 138 27.68 6.88 9.38
CA THR A 138 28.56 5.86 9.93
C THR A 138 28.61 5.93 11.45
N GLU A 139 28.65 7.14 12.04
CA GLU A 139 28.65 7.34 13.49
C GLU A 139 27.33 6.87 14.12
N GLN A 140 26.21 7.15 13.45
CA GLN A 140 24.89 6.72 13.93
C GLN A 140 24.72 5.21 13.89
N LEU A 141 25.44 4.50 13.03
CA LEU A 141 25.43 3.04 12.89
C LEU A 141 26.54 2.34 13.69
N GLY A 142 27.55 3.08 14.20
CA GLY A 142 28.77 2.51 14.76
C GLY A 142 28.55 1.53 15.92
N ASP A 143 27.60 1.83 16.79
CA ASP A 143 27.26 1.03 17.97
C ASP A 143 26.17 -0.03 17.72
N LEU A 144 25.77 -0.27 16.46
CA LEU A 144 24.72 -1.22 16.08
C LEU A 144 25.31 -2.45 15.38
N ASP A 145 24.63 -3.57 15.52
CA ASP A 145 24.94 -4.83 14.82
C ASP A 145 23.93 -5.10 13.71
N VAL A 146 22.68 -4.66 13.93
CA VAL A 146 21.56 -4.91 13.03
C VAL A 146 20.58 -3.74 13.02
N ILE A 147 20.00 -3.49 11.84
CA ILE A 147 18.92 -2.52 11.65
C ILE A 147 17.68 -3.30 11.27
N VAL A 148 16.56 -3.01 11.93
CA VAL A 148 15.24 -3.61 11.65
C VAL A 148 14.33 -2.55 11.03
N PHE A 149 13.75 -2.84 9.89
CA PHE A 149 12.76 -2.02 9.22
C PHE A 149 11.37 -2.63 9.41
N ASP A 150 10.46 -1.86 9.99
CA ASP A 150 9.05 -2.23 10.18
C ASP A 150 8.16 -1.01 9.99
N ILE A 151 7.82 -0.69 8.76
CA ILE A 151 6.93 0.44 8.40
C ILE A 151 5.91 -0.04 7.38
N GLN A 152 4.65 0.36 7.55
CA GLN A 152 3.59 0.11 6.60
C GLN A 152 3.68 1.09 5.42
N ASP A 153 3.97 0.57 4.23
CA ASP A 153 3.91 1.31 2.97
C ASP A 153 2.49 1.27 2.36
N VAL A 154 2.25 2.11 1.35
CA VAL A 154 0.95 2.16 0.64
C VAL A 154 1.02 1.65 -0.80
N GLY A 155 2.16 1.13 -1.25
CA GLY A 155 2.32 0.50 -2.57
C GLY A 155 2.48 1.46 -3.74
N ALA A 156 2.64 2.76 -3.49
CA ALA A 156 2.86 3.79 -4.51
C ALA A 156 4.29 4.30 -4.47
N ARG A 157 5.02 4.27 -5.61
CA ARG A 157 6.44 4.64 -5.72
C ARG A 157 6.80 5.96 -5.06
N PHE A 158 5.93 6.97 -5.17
CA PHE A 158 6.18 8.29 -4.63
C PHE A 158 5.84 8.45 -3.14
N TYR A 159 5.35 7.38 -2.49
CA TYR A 159 5.21 7.34 -1.04
C TYR A 159 6.57 6.97 -0.42
N THR A 160 7.14 7.87 0.39
CA THR A 160 8.59 7.94 0.60
C THR A 160 9.19 6.91 1.54
N TYR A 161 8.40 6.05 2.18
CA TYR A 161 8.94 5.04 3.11
C TYR A 161 9.81 3.99 2.42
N ILE A 162 9.51 3.64 1.16
CA ILE A 162 10.38 2.76 0.37
C ILE A 162 11.71 3.43 0.02
N SER A 163 11.72 4.76 -0.17
CA SER A 163 12.96 5.53 -0.38
C SER A 163 13.80 5.59 0.89
N THR A 164 13.16 5.73 2.06
CA THR A 164 13.82 5.62 3.36
C THR A 164 14.45 4.23 3.52
N MET A 165 13.72 3.16 3.18
CA MET A 165 14.24 1.79 3.22
C MET A 165 15.49 1.65 2.35
N HIS A 166 15.43 2.14 1.11
CA HIS A 166 16.57 2.11 0.17
C HIS A 166 17.83 2.76 0.79
N TYR A 167 17.72 3.99 1.30
CA TYR A 167 18.87 4.70 1.88
C TYR A 167 19.40 4.05 3.16
N VAL A 168 18.54 3.43 3.97
CA VAL A 168 19.00 2.65 5.13
C VAL A 168 19.72 1.37 4.68
N MET A 169 19.24 0.71 3.61
CA MET A 169 19.94 -0.45 3.03
C MET A 169 21.34 -0.05 2.51
N GLU A 170 21.48 1.09 1.82
CA GLU A 170 22.78 1.63 1.44
C GLU A 170 23.71 1.85 2.64
N ALA A 171 23.19 2.52 3.68
CA ALA A 171 23.98 2.75 4.89
C ALA A 171 24.42 1.44 5.56
N CYS A 172 23.56 0.42 5.59
CA CYS A 172 23.87 -0.91 6.09
C CYS A 172 24.97 -1.60 5.26
N ALA A 173 24.90 -1.49 3.92
CA ALA A 173 25.90 -2.03 3.01
C ALA A 173 27.28 -1.40 3.25
N GLU A 174 27.36 -0.06 3.27
CA GLU A 174 28.56 0.73 3.49
C GLU A 174 29.23 0.46 4.86
N ASN A 175 28.43 0.13 5.87
CA ASN A 175 28.92 -0.10 7.24
C ASN A 175 28.89 -1.58 7.66
N ASN A 176 28.71 -2.51 6.72
CA ASN A 176 28.64 -3.96 6.95
C ASN A 176 27.67 -4.35 8.08
N LYS A 177 26.50 -3.67 8.15
CA LYS A 177 25.44 -3.99 9.10
C LYS A 177 24.44 -4.97 8.49
N GLU A 178 23.83 -5.80 9.35
CA GLU A 178 22.70 -6.63 8.95
C GLU A 178 21.44 -5.78 8.85
N PHE A 179 20.65 -5.98 7.80
CA PHE A 179 19.37 -5.32 7.60
C PHE A 179 18.25 -6.35 7.60
N ILE A 180 17.24 -6.16 8.45
CA ILE A 180 16.11 -7.07 8.58
C ILE A 180 14.82 -6.31 8.27
N VAL A 181 14.03 -6.81 7.32
CA VAL A 181 12.69 -6.31 7.02
C VAL A 181 11.65 -7.21 7.67
N LEU A 182 10.77 -6.63 8.47
CA LEU A 182 9.56 -7.29 8.98
C LEU A 182 8.44 -6.97 7.99
N ASP A 183 8.06 -7.96 7.17
CA ASP A 183 7.24 -7.71 6.00
C ASP A 183 5.77 -7.44 6.35
N ARG A 184 5.13 -6.59 5.54
CA ARG A 184 3.74 -6.12 5.67
C ARG A 184 3.02 -6.14 4.33
N PRO A 185 1.68 -6.31 4.31
CA PRO A 185 0.90 -6.30 3.08
C PRO A 185 0.98 -4.97 2.34
N ASN A 186 0.83 -5.03 1.03
CA ASN A 186 0.67 -3.85 0.19
C ASN A 186 -0.84 -3.56 -0.01
N PRO A 187 -1.40 -2.44 0.47
CA PRO A 187 -2.82 -2.14 0.33
C PRO A 187 -3.22 -1.74 -1.11
N ASN A 188 -2.26 -1.24 -1.91
CA ASN A 188 -2.42 -0.97 -3.34
C ASN A 188 -1.63 -2.00 -4.15
N ASP A 189 -1.98 -3.26 -3.99
CA ASP A 189 -1.29 -4.39 -4.60
C ASP A 189 -1.65 -4.54 -6.08
N PHE A 190 -1.26 -3.54 -6.89
CA PHE A 190 -1.41 -3.46 -8.34
C PHE A 190 -0.06 -3.21 -8.99
N VAL A 191 0.07 -3.54 -10.28
CA VAL A 191 1.23 -3.18 -11.10
C VAL A 191 0.76 -2.30 -12.25
N ASP A 192 1.00 -0.97 -12.14
CA ASP A 192 0.50 -0.01 -13.12
C ASP A 192 1.30 1.31 -13.14
N GLY A 193 1.18 2.04 -14.26
CA GLY A 193 1.78 3.35 -14.47
C GLY A 193 3.18 3.31 -15.09
N PRO A 194 3.71 4.46 -15.48
CA PRO A 194 5.01 4.57 -16.10
C PRO A 194 6.14 4.21 -15.13
N ILE A 195 7.17 3.54 -15.66
CA ILE A 195 8.41 3.26 -14.95
C ILE A 195 9.21 4.56 -14.79
N ARG A 196 9.84 4.77 -13.62
CA ARG A 196 10.76 5.89 -13.41
C ARG A 196 11.98 5.75 -14.32
N GLN A 197 12.18 6.71 -15.20
CA GLN A 197 13.28 6.76 -16.15
C GLN A 197 14.54 7.39 -15.53
N LYS A 198 15.71 7.05 -16.07
CA LYS A 198 16.99 7.68 -15.69
C LYS A 198 16.92 9.20 -15.83
N GLY A 199 17.45 9.92 -14.83
CA GLY A 199 17.39 11.39 -14.76
C GLY A 199 16.18 11.95 -14.01
N PHE A 200 15.29 11.09 -13.50
CA PHE A 200 14.17 11.46 -12.64
C PHE A 200 14.28 10.89 -11.23
N GLU A 201 15.52 10.55 -10.83
CA GLU A 201 15.81 10.10 -9.48
C GLU A 201 15.53 11.21 -8.47
N SER A 202 14.77 10.88 -7.44
CA SER A 202 14.41 11.79 -6.36
C SER A 202 13.95 11.00 -5.14
N PHE A 203 13.66 11.69 -4.04
CA PHE A 203 13.11 11.02 -2.86
C PHE A 203 11.71 10.42 -3.10
N VAL A 204 10.96 10.90 -4.10
CA VAL A 204 9.69 10.32 -4.55
C VAL A 204 9.83 9.27 -5.65
N GLY A 205 11.06 8.80 -5.90
CA GLY A 205 11.36 7.80 -6.94
C GLY A 205 12.84 7.48 -7.00
N VAL A 206 13.37 6.77 -6.01
CA VAL A 206 14.79 6.34 -5.97
C VAL A 206 15.01 5.22 -6.97
N ASP A 207 14.14 4.21 -6.96
CA ASP A 207 14.27 3.00 -7.77
C ASP A 207 13.47 3.06 -9.08
N PRO A 208 13.88 2.31 -10.12
CA PRO A 208 13.20 2.28 -11.43
C PRO A 208 11.92 1.44 -11.38
N LEU A 209 10.95 1.88 -10.58
CA LEU A 209 9.66 1.23 -10.36
C LEU A 209 8.53 1.90 -11.16
N PRO A 210 7.45 1.18 -11.48
CA PRO A 210 6.19 1.80 -11.88
C PRO A 210 5.55 2.56 -10.72
N ILE A 211 4.53 3.35 -10.98
CA ILE A 211 3.80 4.09 -9.93
C ILE A 211 3.24 3.14 -8.88
N LEU A 212 2.56 2.10 -9.31
CA LEU A 212 2.12 0.98 -8.48
C LEU A 212 3.03 -0.21 -8.77
N HIS A 213 3.82 -0.63 -7.78
CA HIS A 213 4.87 -1.62 -7.98
C HIS A 213 4.44 -3.07 -7.69
N GLY A 214 3.30 -3.27 -6.99
CA GLY A 214 2.73 -4.58 -6.72
C GLY A 214 3.65 -5.53 -5.93
N LEU A 215 4.45 -4.99 -5.02
CA LEU A 215 5.36 -5.74 -4.16
C LEU A 215 5.08 -5.38 -2.70
N THR A 216 5.31 -6.32 -1.78
CA THR A 216 5.47 -5.98 -0.37
C THR A 216 6.80 -5.26 -0.13
N VAL A 217 6.97 -4.64 1.04
CA VAL A 217 8.26 -3.98 1.35
C VAL A 217 9.41 -4.98 1.43
N GLY A 218 9.15 -6.23 1.88
CA GLY A 218 10.14 -7.29 1.89
C GLY A 218 10.56 -7.74 0.49
N GLU A 219 9.59 -7.91 -0.41
CA GLU A 219 9.85 -8.25 -1.82
C GLU A 219 10.61 -7.13 -2.53
N LEU A 220 10.24 -5.88 -2.26
CA LEU A 220 10.92 -4.72 -2.81
C LEU A 220 12.37 -4.63 -2.29
N ALA A 221 12.61 -4.81 -1.00
CA ALA A 221 13.97 -4.87 -0.45
C ALA A 221 14.79 -5.99 -1.10
N TRP A 222 14.17 -7.15 -1.34
CA TRP A 222 14.81 -8.27 -2.03
C TRP A 222 15.18 -7.91 -3.48
N MET A 223 14.27 -7.27 -4.23
CA MET A 223 14.50 -6.80 -5.59
C MET A 223 15.64 -5.77 -5.62
N ILE A 224 15.58 -4.70 -4.82
CA ILE A 224 16.62 -3.66 -4.72
C ILE A 224 17.99 -4.29 -4.51
N ASN A 225 18.07 -5.23 -3.55
CA ASN A 225 19.35 -5.88 -3.19
C ASN A 225 19.88 -6.80 -4.29
N LYS A 226 19.01 -7.50 -5.02
CA LYS A 226 19.42 -8.46 -6.06
C LYS A 226 19.66 -7.84 -7.42
N GLU A 227 18.98 -6.75 -7.74
CA GLU A 227 19.22 -6.00 -8.98
C GLU A 227 20.41 -5.03 -8.84
N GLY A 228 21.05 -4.95 -7.64
CA GLY A 228 22.20 -4.08 -7.41
C GLY A 228 21.85 -2.59 -7.53
N TRP A 229 20.66 -2.20 -7.06
CA TRP A 229 20.23 -0.80 -7.20
C TRP A 229 20.80 0.12 -6.13
N LEU A 230 21.39 -0.42 -5.08
CA LEU A 230 22.08 0.37 -4.06
C LEU A 230 23.29 1.07 -4.69
N LYS A 231 23.44 2.36 -4.44
CA LYS A 231 24.58 3.17 -4.89
C LYS A 231 25.72 3.17 -3.87
N SER A 232 25.88 2.06 -3.17
CA SER A 232 26.89 1.83 -2.14
C SER A 232 28.00 0.92 -2.67
N THR A 233 29.08 0.80 -1.90
CA THR A 233 30.13 -0.18 -2.15
C THR A 233 30.36 -0.99 -0.87
N PRO A 234 29.91 -2.27 -0.81
CA PRO A 234 29.27 -3.05 -1.89
C PRO A 234 27.85 -2.53 -2.25
N ASP A 235 27.36 -2.89 -3.42
CA ASP A 235 26.02 -2.57 -3.94
C ASP A 235 24.89 -3.47 -3.40
N THR A 236 25.22 -4.31 -2.44
CA THR A 236 24.31 -5.23 -1.74
C THR A 236 24.52 -5.18 -0.24
N CYS A 237 23.44 -5.28 0.53
CA CYS A 237 23.51 -5.39 1.98
C CYS A 237 23.20 -6.82 2.48
N ARG A 238 23.54 -7.11 3.73
CA ARG A 238 23.24 -8.38 4.42
C ARG A 238 21.76 -8.42 4.81
N LEU A 239 20.89 -8.67 3.82
CA LEU A 239 19.44 -8.61 3.96
C LEU A 239 18.86 -9.91 4.52
N LYS A 240 17.94 -9.78 5.48
CA LYS A 240 17.00 -10.84 5.90
C LYS A 240 15.57 -10.31 5.86
N ILE A 241 14.61 -11.18 5.58
CA ILE A 241 13.19 -10.84 5.54
C ILE A 241 12.43 -11.80 6.44
N VAL A 242 11.70 -11.25 7.40
CA VAL A 242 10.72 -12.01 8.19
C VAL A 242 9.40 -11.93 7.46
N LYS A 243 9.08 -13.00 6.72
CA LYS A 243 7.89 -13.09 5.89
C LYS A 243 6.61 -13.08 6.73
N MET A 244 5.53 -12.60 6.14
CA MET A 244 4.17 -12.82 6.64
C MET A 244 3.78 -14.30 6.53
N GLU A 245 2.79 -14.70 7.29
CA GLU A 245 2.09 -15.99 7.14
C GLU A 245 0.65 -15.75 6.68
N ASN A 246 0.14 -16.64 5.83
CA ASN A 246 -1.23 -16.59 5.30
C ASN A 246 -1.56 -15.32 4.48
N TRP A 247 -0.61 -14.84 3.72
CA TRP A 247 -0.74 -13.75 2.76
C TRP A 247 -0.53 -14.26 1.33
N LYS A 248 -1.28 -13.69 0.40
CA LYS A 248 -1.04 -13.82 -1.06
C LYS A 248 -1.38 -12.51 -1.75
N HIS A 249 -0.79 -12.26 -2.90
CA HIS A 249 -1.10 -11.11 -3.72
C HIS A 249 -2.58 -11.09 -4.13
N GLY A 250 -3.18 -9.89 -4.06
CA GLY A 250 -4.60 -9.69 -4.33
C GLY A 250 -5.51 -9.89 -3.11
N ASP A 251 -4.99 -10.36 -1.96
CA ASP A 251 -5.79 -10.36 -0.74
C ASP A 251 -6.06 -8.92 -0.29
N PRO A 252 -7.30 -8.59 0.07
CA PRO A 252 -7.61 -7.26 0.58
C PRO A 252 -6.94 -7.04 1.93
N TYR A 253 -6.41 -5.84 2.12
CA TYR A 253 -5.83 -5.43 3.39
C TYR A 253 -6.20 -4.00 3.74
N TRP A 254 -6.74 -3.81 4.92
CA TRP A 254 -7.11 -2.50 5.48
C TRP A 254 -6.13 -2.13 6.58
N LEU A 255 -5.59 -0.91 6.51
CA LEU A 255 -4.59 -0.48 7.45
C LEU A 255 -5.22 -0.17 8.82
N PRO A 256 -4.76 -0.82 9.90
CA PRO A 256 -5.30 -0.56 11.25
C PRO A 256 -4.88 0.80 11.80
N VAL A 257 -3.80 1.37 11.24
CA VAL A 257 -3.28 2.69 11.60
C VAL A 257 -3.03 3.49 10.33
N LYS A 258 -3.47 4.73 10.30
CA LYS A 258 -3.23 5.63 9.17
C LYS A 258 -1.71 5.77 8.91
N PRO A 259 -1.25 5.61 7.66
CA PRO A 259 0.18 5.62 7.35
C PRO A 259 0.78 7.01 7.42
N SER A 260 -0.04 8.06 7.22
CA SER A 260 0.35 9.46 7.38
C SER A 260 -0.86 10.32 7.74
N PRO A 261 -0.65 11.54 8.24
CA PRO A 261 -1.76 12.45 8.55
C PRO A 261 -2.71 12.70 7.38
N ASN A 262 -2.17 12.76 6.16
CA ASN A 262 -2.95 13.06 4.96
C ASN A 262 -3.48 11.82 4.21
N LEU A 263 -3.35 10.62 4.76
CA LEU A 263 -4.02 9.41 4.30
C LEU A 263 -4.83 8.80 5.45
N PRO A 264 -5.96 9.43 5.83
CA PRO A 264 -6.66 9.11 7.08
C PRO A 264 -7.42 7.78 7.06
N ASN A 265 -7.73 7.23 5.90
CA ASN A 265 -8.53 6.02 5.73
C ASN A 265 -8.24 5.30 4.40
N ASP A 266 -8.84 4.12 4.22
CA ASP A 266 -8.62 3.27 3.05
C ASP A 266 -9.03 3.93 1.73
N GLN A 267 -10.09 4.76 1.73
CA GLN A 267 -10.51 5.48 0.53
C GLN A 267 -9.42 6.44 0.05
N SER A 268 -8.82 7.20 0.96
CA SER A 268 -7.69 8.08 0.63
C SER A 268 -6.47 7.30 0.14
N ILE A 269 -6.17 6.15 0.76
CA ILE A 269 -5.04 5.29 0.36
C ILE A 269 -5.25 4.73 -1.05
N ARG A 270 -6.45 4.27 -1.39
CA ARG A 270 -6.78 3.75 -2.72
C ARG A 270 -6.76 4.83 -3.80
N LEU A 271 -7.24 6.03 -3.49
CA LEU A 271 -7.25 7.16 -4.42
C LEU A 271 -5.88 7.82 -4.59
N TYR A 272 -5.01 7.72 -3.59
CA TYR A 272 -3.71 8.40 -3.56
C TYR A 272 -2.87 8.21 -4.82
N PRO A 273 -2.69 7.00 -5.39
CA PRO A 273 -1.90 6.83 -6.62
C PRO A 273 -2.40 7.65 -7.81
N SER A 274 -3.71 7.87 -7.89
CA SER A 274 -4.35 8.65 -8.95
C SER A 274 -4.37 10.15 -8.66
N LEU A 275 -4.46 10.56 -7.39
CA LEU A 275 -4.63 11.96 -7.01
C LEU A 275 -3.33 12.67 -6.64
N CYS A 276 -2.25 11.95 -6.33
CA CYS A 276 -0.98 12.56 -5.94
C CYS A 276 -0.40 13.52 -7.01
N PHE A 277 -0.67 13.27 -8.29
CA PHE A 277 -0.25 14.16 -9.38
C PHE A 277 -0.78 15.59 -9.26
N PHE A 278 -1.94 15.78 -8.62
CA PHE A 278 -2.51 17.10 -8.40
C PHE A 278 -1.66 17.97 -7.47
N GLU A 279 -0.77 17.41 -6.68
CA GLU A 279 0.20 18.18 -5.88
C GLU A 279 1.15 19.04 -6.74
N ALA A 280 1.24 18.75 -8.04
CA ALA A 280 2.00 19.54 -9.00
C ALA A 280 1.15 20.57 -9.75
N THR A 281 -0.10 20.78 -9.33
CA THR A 281 -1.09 21.66 -9.99
C THR A 281 -1.62 22.72 -9.03
N ASN A 282 -2.54 23.54 -9.52
CA ASN A 282 -3.29 24.52 -8.72
C ASN A 282 -4.52 23.92 -8.03
N VAL A 283 -4.85 22.66 -8.29
CA VAL A 283 -6.04 21.98 -7.76
C VAL A 283 -5.77 21.44 -6.37
N SER A 284 -6.61 21.77 -5.41
CA SER A 284 -6.55 21.21 -4.05
C SER A 284 -6.99 19.75 -4.05
N VAL A 285 -6.24 18.89 -3.36
CA VAL A 285 -6.57 17.49 -3.07
C VAL A 285 -7.22 17.35 -1.68
N GLY A 286 -7.76 18.42 -1.11
CA GLY A 286 -8.40 18.39 0.20
C GLY A 286 -7.44 18.44 1.40
N ARG A 287 -6.13 18.70 1.21
CA ARG A 287 -5.24 19.01 2.34
C ARG A 287 -5.78 20.23 3.07
N GLY A 288 -5.65 20.27 4.40
CA GLY A 288 -6.31 21.28 5.24
C GLY A 288 -7.81 21.04 5.44
N THR A 289 -8.27 19.80 5.19
CA THR A 289 -9.59 19.28 5.58
C THR A 289 -9.43 17.93 6.28
N TYR A 290 -10.50 17.36 6.82
CA TYR A 290 -10.50 16.01 7.43
C TYR A 290 -10.56 14.86 6.41
N TYR A 291 -10.60 15.17 5.10
CA TYR A 291 -10.72 14.20 4.01
C TYR A 291 -9.73 14.45 2.86
N PRO A 292 -8.41 14.62 3.15
CA PRO A 292 -7.40 14.79 2.11
C PRO A 292 -7.34 13.55 1.21
N PHE A 293 -7.03 13.77 -0.08
CA PHE A 293 -7.05 12.76 -1.15
C PHE A 293 -8.38 12.05 -1.35
N GLN A 294 -9.48 12.70 -0.94
CA GLN A 294 -10.85 12.21 -1.14
C GLN A 294 -11.75 13.27 -1.78
N VAL A 295 -11.22 14.43 -2.05
CA VAL A 295 -11.88 15.52 -2.79
C VAL A 295 -10.88 16.19 -3.72
N LEU A 296 -11.39 16.78 -4.79
CA LEU A 296 -10.62 17.64 -5.70
C LEU A 296 -11.39 18.93 -5.91
N GLY A 297 -10.70 20.07 -5.94
CA GLY A 297 -11.37 21.34 -6.22
C GLY A 297 -10.41 22.52 -6.45
N PHE A 298 -10.97 23.54 -7.08
CA PHE A 298 -10.32 24.82 -7.35
C PHE A 298 -11.32 25.95 -7.12
N PRO A 299 -10.90 27.20 -6.79
CA PRO A 299 -11.79 28.32 -6.56
C PRO A 299 -12.46 28.89 -7.84
N ASP A 300 -13.18 28.02 -8.56
CA ASP A 300 -13.94 28.37 -9.77
C ASP A 300 -15.09 27.36 -9.94
N PRO A 301 -16.36 27.81 -10.00
CA PRO A 301 -17.55 26.92 -10.09
C PRO A 301 -17.53 25.94 -11.29
N LYS A 302 -16.78 26.23 -12.36
CA LYS A 302 -16.69 25.32 -13.52
C LYS A 302 -16.07 23.95 -13.19
N TYR A 303 -15.36 23.81 -12.07
CA TYR A 303 -14.73 22.54 -11.70
C TYR A 303 -15.70 21.53 -11.10
N GLY A 304 -16.84 21.96 -10.55
CA GLY A 304 -17.89 21.05 -10.08
C GLY A 304 -18.83 21.67 -9.06
N ASN A 305 -19.79 20.89 -8.56
CA ASN A 305 -20.86 21.36 -7.68
C ASN A 305 -20.57 21.11 -6.18
N PHE A 306 -19.63 20.23 -5.86
CA PHE A 306 -19.22 20.01 -4.48
C PHE A 306 -18.29 21.13 -4.04
N THR A 307 -18.49 21.63 -2.82
CA THR A 307 -17.67 22.70 -2.27
C THR A 307 -16.99 22.31 -0.96
N PHE A 308 -15.75 22.79 -0.78
CA PHE A 308 -15.00 22.70 0.47
C PHE A 308 -14.02 23.86 0.58
N THR A 309 -13.58 24.13 1.81
CA THR A 309 -12.60 25.21 2.06
C THR A 309 -11.41 24.63 2.82
N PRO A 310 -10.22 24.54 2.20
CA PRO A 310 -9.00 24.19 2.91
C PRO A 310 -8.67 25.26 3.98
N THR A 311 -8.35 24.81 5.20
CA THR A 311 -7.95 25.72 6.29
C THR A 311 -6.63 25.25 6.90
N SER A 312 -6.02 26.10 7.74
CA SER A 312 -4.88 25.66 8.54
C SER A 312 -5.35 24.61 9.54
N LEU A 313 -4.90 23.36 9.35
CA LEU A 313 -5.33 22.23 10.17
C LEU A 313 -4.10 21.51 10.76
N PRO A 314 -3.70 21.84 12.02
CA PRO A 314 -2.59 21.19 12.68
C PRO A 314 -2.74 19.67 12.72
N GLY A 315 -1.65 18.94 12.45
CA GLY A 315 -1.65 17.47 12.35
C GLY A 315 -2.16 16.93 11.01
N PHE A 316 -2.43 17.80 10.02
CA PHE A 316 -2.73 17.47 8.63
C PHE A 316 -1.92 18.34 7.66
N ASP A 317 -2.26 19.63 7.56
CA ASP A 317 -1.52 20.64 6.77
C ASP A 317 -1.87 22.02 7.32
N THR A 318 -0.86 22.77 7.75
CA THR A 318 -1.03 24.12 8.31
C THR A 318 -1.04 25.23 7.26
N ASN A 319 -0.58 24.90 6.04
CA ASN A 319 -0.57 25.84 4.91
C ASN A 319 -1.01 25.20 3.60
N PRO A 320 -2.24 24.64 3.54
CA PRO A 320 -2.71 23.90 2.38
C PRO A 320 -2.88 24.78 1.14
N LEU A 321 -2.79 24.16 -0.03
CA LEU A 321 -3.10 24.82 -1.29
C LEU A 321 -4.56 25.32 -1.28
N GLN A 322 -4.80 26.54 -1.80
CA GLN A 322 -6.10 27.22 -1.81
C GLN A 322 -6.65 27.52 -0.40
N LYS A 323 -5.77 27.70 0.59
CA LYS A 323 -6.14 28.03 1.96
C LYS A 323 -7.16 29.17 2.02
N ASP A 324 -8.20 29.01 2.83
CA ASP A 324 -9.28 29.97 3.12
C ASP A 324 -10.12 30.38 1.89
N LYS A 325 -10.01 29.63 0.76
CA LYS A 325 -10.82 29.86 -0.44
C LYS A 325 -11.85 28.74 -0.61
N VAL A 326 -13.05 29.11 -0.99
CA VAL A 326 -14.08 28.13 -1.37
C VAL A 326 -13.65 27.46 -2.69
N CYS A 327 -13.38 26.18 -2.64
CA CYS A 327 -13.07 25.35 -3.79
C CYS A 327 -14.34 24.65 -4.28
N TYR A 328 -14.50 24.59 -5.59
CA TYR A 328 -15.56 23.85 -6.28
C TYR A 328 -14.95 22.65 -6.98
N GLY A 329 -15.64 21.51 -6.94
CA GLY A 329 -15.05 20.31 -7.50
C GLY A 329 -15.89 19.05 -7.30
N ILE A 330 -15.25 17.95 -6.94
CA ILE A 330 -15.87 16.63 -6.79
C ILE A 330 -15.59 16.03 -5.41
N ASP A 331 -16.58 15.29 -4.89
CA ASP A 331 -16.48 14.48 -3.69
C ASP A 331 -16.23 13.01 -4.07
N LEU A 332 -15.15 12.44 -3.57
CA LEU A 332 -14.74 11.06 -3.84
C LEU A 332 -14.78 10.19 -2.58
N ARG A 333 -15.31 10.69 -1.45
CA ARG A 333 -15.37 9.95 -0.20
C ARG A 333 -16.13 8.63 -0.32
N GLU A 334 -17.24 8.65 -1.06
CA GLU A 334 -18.08 7.49 -1.34
C GLU A 334 -17.96 7.02 -2.81
N TYR A 335 -16.95 7.51 -3.53
CA TYR A 335 -16.74 7.09 -4.92
C TYR A 335 -16.32 5.59 -4.95
N PRO A 336 -17.04 4.76 -5.72
CA PRO A 336 -16.74 3.32 -5.78
C PRO A 336 -15.45 3.10 -6.58
N PHE A 337 -14.32 3.09 -5.86
CA PHE A 337 -12.99 2.89 -6.42
C PHE A 337 -12.30 1.71 -5.75
N GLU A 338 -12.11 0.64 -6.50
CA GLU A 338 -11.49 -0.60 -6.01
C GLU A 338 -9.96 -0.50 -5.85
N GLY A 339 -9.36 0.61 -6.31
CA GLY A 339 -7.92 0.85 -6.31
C GLY A 339 -7.32 0.83 -7.72
N GLY A 340 -5.99 0.84 -7.77
CA GLY A 340 -5.25 0.95 -9.04
C GLY A 340 -4.93 2.40 -9.41
N LEU A 341 -4.58 2.62 -10.68
CA LEU A 341 -4.24 3.94 -11.21
C LEU A 341 -5.27 4.35 -12.26
N THR A 342 -5.83 5.57 -12.16
CA THR A 342 -6.60 6.20 -13.21
C THR A 342 -6.15 7.64 -13.44
N LEU A 343 -6.09 8.05 -14.70
CA LEU A 343 -5.82 9.43 -15.10
C LEU A 343 -7.12 10.22 -15.34
N ARG A 344 -8.29 9.57 -15.21
CA ARG A 344 -9.61 10.16 -15.52
C ARG A 344 -9.80 11.50 -14.82
N PHE A 345 -9.57 11.58 -13.53
CA PHE A 345 -9.75 12.81 -12.76
C PHE A 345 -8.78 13.91 -13.21
N PHE A 346 -7.53 13.53 -13.47
CA PHE A 346 -6.51 14.48 -13.90
C PHE A 346 -6.82 15.06 -15.29
N LEU A 347 -7.22 14.21 -16.24
CA LEU A 347 -7.61 14.63 -17.57
C LEU A 347 -8.89 15.50 -17.56
N ASP A 348 -9.88 15.16 -16.72
CA ASP A 348 -11.11 15.95 -16.56
C ASP A 348 -10.79 17.37 -16.05
N PHE A 349 -10.00 17.48 -14.99
CA PHE A 349 -9.63 18.78 -14.42
C PHE A 349 -8.74 19.60 -15.35
N TYR A 350 -7.83 18.97 -16.09
CA TYR A 350 -7.04 19.63 -17.12
C TYR A 350 -7.92 20.19 -18.24
N ASN A 351 -8.93 19.44 -18.68
CA ASN A 351 -9.90 19.91 -19.66
C ASN A 351 -10.72 21.10 -19.13
N LYS A 352 -11.20 21.02 -17.87
CA LYS A 352 -11.92 22.13 -17.19
C LYS A 352 -11.05 23.38 -17.02
N ALA A 353 -9.73 23.22 -16.90
CA ALA A 353 -8.77 24.32 -16.92
C ALA A 353 -8.60 24.96 -18.31
N GLY A 354 -9.34 24.51 -19.32
CA GLY A 354 -9.20 24.99 -20.69
C GLY A 354 -7.94 24.49 -21.39
N LYS A 355 -7.32 23.43 -20.88
CA LYS A 355 -6.03 22.89 -21.36
C LYS A 355 -4.89 23.91 -21.30
N ASP A 356 -5.02 24.91 -20.43
CA ASP A 356 -3.95 25.88 -20.17
C ASP A 356 -2.84 25.21 -19.35
N GLN A 357 -1.79 24.82 -20.04
CA GLN A 357 -0.65 24.14 -19.43
C GLN A 357 0.03 25.01 -18.38
N ALA A 358 0.26 26.31 -18.66
CA ALA A 358 0.97 27.22 -17.75
C ALA A 358 0.18 27.47 -16.47
N PHE A 359 -1.13 27.57 -16.58
CA PHE A 359 -2.02 27.72 -15.44
C PHE A 359 -2.14 26.43 -14.63
N PHE A 360 -2.37 25.28 -15.30
CA PHE A 360 -2.71 24.02 -14.61
C PHE A 360 -1.51 23.40 -13.90
N PHE A 361 -0.37 23.27 -14.57
CA PHE A 361 0.85 22.70 -14.01
C PHE A 361 1.66 23.78 -13.27
N SER A 362 1.28 24.10 -12.03
CA SER A 362 1.99 25.11 -11.23
C SER A 362 3.43 24.68 -10.89
N ARG A 363 3.73 23.39 -10.87
CA ARG A 363 5.04 22.81 -10.61
C ARG A 363 5.37 21.67 -11.60
N PRO A 364 5.60 21.96 -12.90
CA PRO A 364 5.76 20.94 -13.92
C PRO A 364 6.93 19.97 -13.66
N ASN A 365 8.04 20.45 -13.10
CA ASN A 365 9.17 19.58 -12.72
C ASN A 365 8.80 18.62 -11.60
N TRP A 366 7.97 19.03 -10.65
CA TRP A 366 7.45 18.16 -9.60
C TRP A 366 6.52 17.08 -10.17
N PHE A 367 5.66 17.43 -11.12
CA PHE A 367 4.86 16.47 -11.86
C PHE A 367 5.73 15.40 -12.53
N ASP A 368 6.78 15.83 -13.22
CA ASP A 368 7.70 14.93 -13.94
C ASP A 368 8.44 13.99 -12.97
N LEU A 369 8.81 14.46 -11.76
CA LEU A 369 9.40 13.62 -10.72
C LEU A 369 8.39 12.60 -10.16
N LEU A 370 7.13 13.00 -9.89
CA LEU A 370 6.06 12.10 -9.47
C LEU A 370 5.77 11.04 -10.55
N ALA A 371 5.68 11.46 -11.81
CA ALA A 371 5.50 10.54 -12.93
C ALA A 371 6.73 9.67 -13.20
N GLY A 372 7.92 10.11 -12.81
CA GLY A 372 9.20 9.48 -13.12
C GLY A 372 9.62 9.66 -14.58
N THR A 373 8.95 10.54 -15.32
CA THR A 373 9.20 10.82 -16.74
C THR A 373 8.50 12.11 -17.16
N LYS A 374 9.03 12.79 -18.16
CA LYS A 374 8.34 13.94 -18.81
C LYS A 374 7.23 13.49 -19.75
N GLN A 375 7.28 12.25 -20.22
CA GLN A 375 6.42 11.76 -21.28
C GLN A 375 4.93 11.86 -20.89
N LEU A 376 4.57 11.50 -19.66
CA LEU A 376 3.18 11.56 -19.19
C LEU A 376 2.61 12.99 -19.32
N ARG A 377 3.35 14.01 -18.86
CA ARG A 377 2.88 15.39 -18.97
C ARG A 377 2.73 15.84 -20.43
N TYR A 378 3.68 15.51 -21.30
CA TYR A 378 3.60 15.84 -22.72
C TYR A 378 2.41 15.17 -23.41
N GLN A 379 2.11 13.92 -23.07
CA GLN A 379 0.96 13.20 -23.60
C GLN A 379 -0.36 13.85 -23.19
N ILE A 380 -0.48 14.24 -21.92
CA ILE A 380 -1.65 14.98 -21.40
C ILE A 380 -1.82 16.30 -22.13
N VAL A 381 -0.75 17.09 -22.26
CA VAL A 381 -0.77 18.39 -22.95
C VAL A 381 -1.16 18.23 -24.43
N ARG A 382 -0.72 17.18 -25.09
CA ARG A 382 -1.10 16.85 -26.47
C ARG A 382 -2.54 16.34 -26.60
N GLY A 383 -3.24 16.13 -25.49
CA GLY A 383 -4.64 15.72 -25.49
C GLY A 383 -4.86 14.23 -25.74
N LEU A 384 -3.86 13.37 -25.50
CA LEU A 384 -4.04 11.93 -25.61
C LEU A 384 -5.06 11.43 -24.58
N SER A 385 -5.84 10.45 -24.97
CA SER A 385 -6.76 9.74 -24.08
C SER A 385 -6.00 8.88 -23.06
N GLU A 386 -6.63 8.56 -21.93
CA GLU A 386 -6.04 7.63 -20.94
C GLU A 386 -5.63 6.30 -21.57
N LYS A 387 -6.41 5.80 -22.52
CA LYS A 387 -6.10 4.55 -23.24
C LYS A 387 -4.79 4.67 -24.02
N GLU A 388 -4.61 5.71 -24.82
CA GLU A 388 -3.39 5.93 -25.60
C GLU A 388 -2.17 6.12 -24.69
N ILE A 389 -2.33 6.84 -23.59
CA ILE A 389 -1.29 7.03 -22.59
C ILE A 389 -0.89 5.68 -21.98
N ARG A 390 -1.85 4.84 -21.59
CA ARG A 390 -1.58 3.51 -21.03
C ARG A 390 -0.87 2.56 -22.00
N GLU A 391 -1.25 2.60 -23.27
CA GLU A 391 -0.56 1.81 -24.30
C GLU A 391 0.92 2.19 -24.43
N SER A 392 1.27 3.44 -24.17
CA SER A 392 2.65 3.92 -24.31
C SER A 392 3.62 3.34 -23.27
N TRP A 393 3.18 3.07 -22.04
CA TRP A 393 4.04 2.49 -21.00
C TRP A 393 3.92 0.96 -20.88
N LYS A 394 2.99 0.35 -21.61
CA LYS A 394 2.73 -1.09 -21.53
C LYS A 394 3.98 -1.96 -21.79
N PRO A 395 4.84 -1.69 -22.79
CA PRO A 395 6.02 -2.53 -23.03
C PRO A 395 6.99 -2.58 -21.85
N GLU A 396 7.30 -1.42 -21.25
CA GLU A 396 8.19 -1.35 -20.08
C GLU A 396 7.53 -2.00 -18.85
N LEU A 397 6.23 -1.79 -18.69
CA LEU A 397 5.47 -2.39 -17.60
C LEU A 397 5.42 -3.92 -17.69
N ASP A 398 5.31 -4.49 -18.89
CA ASP A 398 5.34 -5.93 -19.10
C ASP A 398 6.75 -6.52 -18.79
N GLN A 399 7.81 -5.80 -19.10
CA GLN A 399 9.18 -6.16 -18.69
C GLN A 399 9.32 -6.14 -17.16
N TYR A 400 8.81 -5.09 -16.52
CA TYR A 400 8.80 -5.01 -15.06
C TYR A 400 8.00 -6.17 -14.42
N LYS A 401 6.83 -6.50 -14.94
CA LYS A 401 6.03 -7.64 -14.46
C LYS A 401 6.79 -8.96 -14.56
N ALA A 402 7.57 -9.16 -15.61
CA ALA A 402 8.42 -10.34 -15.77
C ALA A 402 9.58 -10.35 -14.75
N MET A 403 10.19 -9.19 -14.49
CA MET A 403 11.23 -9.02 -13.47
C MET A 403 10.68 -9.25 -12.07
N ARG A 404 9.53 -8.62 -11.73
CA ARG A 404 8.85 -8.73 -10.44
C ARG A 404 8.67 -10.18 -9.99
N LYS A 405 8.28 -11.08 -10.88
CA LYS A 405 8.04 -12.50 -10.59
C LYS A 405 9.22 -13.22 -9.95
N LYS A 406 10.45 -12.76 -10.17
CA LYS A 406 11.67 -13.36 -9.59
C LYS A 406 11.80 -13.07 -8.08
N TYR A 407 11.11 -12.06 -7.59
CA TYR A 407 11.26 -11.51 -6.24
C TYR A 407 10.05 -11.75 -5.34
N LEU A 408 9.02 -12.43 -5.85
CA LEU A 408 7.84 -12.76 -5.06
C LEU A 408 8.18 -13.74 -3.94
N LEU A 409 7.78 -13.40 -2.75
CA LEU A 409 7.91 -14.22 -1.54
C LEU A 409 6.60 -14.94 -1.20
N TYR A 410 5.51 -14.55 -1.85
CA TYR A 410 4.14 -15.02 -1.65
C TYR A 410 3.52 -15.45 -2.98
N PRO A 411 2.44 -16.26 -2.95
CA PRO A 411 1.71 -16.62 -4.16
C PRO A 411 1.25 -15.36 -4.91
N ASP A 412 1.48 -15.33 -6.23
CA ASP A 412 1.05 -14.24 -7.11
C ASP A 412 -0.47 -14.26 -7.34
N TYR A 413 -1.01 -13.21 -7.96
CA TYR A 413 -2.41 -13.15 -8.36
C TYR A 413 -2.83 -14.42 -9.10
N PRO A 414 -4.07 -14.91 -8.88
CA PRO A 414 -4.57 -16.01 -9.67
C PRO A 414 -4.47 -15.65 -11.15
N THR A 415 -3.85 -16.53 -11.92
CA THR A 415 -3.79 -16.37 -13.38
C THR A 415 -5.23 -16.33 -13.89
N GLN A 416 -5.67 -15.17 -14.39
CA GLN A 416 -6.93 -15.12 -15.12
C GLN A 416 -6.75 -16.04 -16.33
N ASN A 417 -7.31 -17.24 -16.27
CA ASN A 417 -7.46 -18.06 -17.45
C ASN A 417 -8.27 -17.22 -18.43
N LYS A 418 -7.60 -16.74 -19.49
CA LYS A 418 -8.30 -16.15 -20.64
C LYS A 418 -9.28 -17.22 -21.13
N LYS A 419 -10.56 -17.06 -20.77
CA LYS A 419 -11.67 -17.76 -21.43
C LYS A 419 -11.93 -17.12 -22.78
#